data_4447092b429fa25eea0dd7b2c8afb0be
#
_entry.id   4447092b429fa25eea0dd7b2c8afb0be
#
_cell.length_a   1.000
_cell.length_b   1.000
_cell.length_c   1.000
_cell.angle_alpha   90.00
_cell.angle_beta   90.00
_cell.angle_gamma   90.00
#
_symmetry.space_group_name_H-M   'P 1'
#
loop_
_entity.id
_entity.type
_entity.pdbx_description
1 polymer ?
#
loop_
_entity_poly.entity_id
_entity_poly.type
_entity_poly.pdbx_seq_one_letter_code
_entity_poly.pdbx_strand_id
1 'polypeptide(L)'
;MMKIWENVKYGLPVEGVRIIDAHGHCGDYSEFYNPRKGSPETIVQLLDNMGVECCILSPNIGFKTDHVRGNLMMAEAVAKFPGRIYGYICLNPIYMEDMVSEIKKYENNPGFKGIKFHISINKTPFISPKYEPAFEYANEKGMTILMHTYGADALASLAPAADKYKNIKFIAAHSEVGIETPEKIAAVVNSRDNFYVDTALAGASEGSIETLVKYVDHKKILYGTDIAFYSPNFTFGRICMADIDDEIKLDILGRNAARLFNI
;
A
#
# COMPACT_ATOMS: atom_id res chain seq x y z
N MET A 1 -26.33 -7.37 13.42
CA MET A 1 -24.86 -7.34 13.46
C MET A 1 -24.49 -6.04 14.16
N MET A 2 -23.60 -6.06 15.15
CA MET A 2 -23.16 -4.85 15.85
C MET A 2 -22.33 -4.03 14.84
N LYS A 3 -22.55 -2.72 14.81
CA LYS A 3 -21.83 -1.86 13.86
C LYS A 3 -20.32 -1.85 14.17
N ILE A 4 -19.49 -1.78 13.14
CA ILE A 4 -18.01 -1.81 13.29
C ILE A 4 -17.53 -0.75 14.28
N TRP A 5 -18.05 0.47 14.20
CA TRP A 5 -17.68 1.57 15.08
C TRP A 5 -18.06 1.31 16.55
N GLU A 6 -19.12 0.56 16.82
CA GLU A 6 -19.54 0.22 18.19
C GLU A 6 -18.53 -0.68 18.89
N ASN A 7 -17.98 -1.66 18.17
CA ASN A 7 -16.92 -2.51 18.69
C ASN A 7 -15.64 -1.69 18.96
N VAL A 8 -15.17 -0.97 17.95
CA VAL A 8 -13.92 -0.20 18.04
C VAL A 8 -13.98 0.89 19.10
N LYS A 9 -15.12 1.56 19.27
CA LYS A 9 -15.37 2.55 20.31
C LYS A 9 -15.10 2.02 21.73
N TYR A 10 -15.39 0.74 21.97
CA TYR A 10 -15.16 0.09 23.26
C TYR A 10 -13.85 -0.71 23.30
N GLY A 11 -12.99 -0.60 22.28
CA GLY A 11 -11.75 -1.37 22.20
C GLY A 11 -11.97 -2.87 21.97
N LEU A 12 -13.14 -3.25 21.46
CA LEU A 12 -13.47 -4.62 21.13
C LEU A 12 -12.98 -5.00 19.73
N PRO A 13 -12.59 -6.25 19.51
CA PRO A 13 -12.18 -6.72 18.19
C PRO A 13 -13.36 -6.66 17.20
N VAL A 14 -13.03 -6.42 15.93
CA VAL A 14 -14.01 -6.50 14.84
C VAL A 14 -14.06 -7.94 14.35
N GLU A 15 -14.91 -8.75 14.98
CA GLU A 15 -15.00 -10.18 14.71
C GLU A 15 -15.58 -10.48 13.31
N GLY A 16 -15.06 -11.52 12.65
CA GLY A 16 -15.53 -11.99 11.36
C GLY A 16 -15.15 -11.10 10.18
N VAL A 17 -14.26 -10.12 10.38
CA VAL A 17 -13.76 -9.23 9.35
C VAL A 17 -12.31 -9.57 9.02
N ARG A 18 -12.02 -9.78 7.74
CA ARG A 18 -10.64 -9.86 7.26
C ARG A 18 -10.08 -8.45 7.14
N ILE A 19 -9.01 -8.16 7.85
CA ILE A 19 -8.32 -6.86 7.80
C ILE A 19 -6.94 -7.10 7.18
N ILE A 20 -6.69 -6.47 6.04
CA ILE A 20 -5.47 -6.65 5.25
C ILE A 20 -4.84 -5.29 5.02
N ASP A 21 -3.67 -5.07 5.59
CA ASP A 21 -2.91 -3.85 5.40
C ASP A 21 -2.09 -3.93 4.10
N ALA A 22 -2.50 -3.19 3.10
CA ALA A 22 -1.88 -3.21 1.77
C ALA A 22 -0.62 -2.35 1.66
N HIS A 23 -0.27 -1.57 2.70
CA HIS A 23 0.87 -0.64 2.63
C HIS A 23 1.55 -0.47 3.99
N GLY A 24 2.62 -1.21 4.18
CA GLY A 24 3.50 -1.05 5.32
C GLY A 24 4.98 -1.10 4.93
N HIS A 25 5.82 -0.91 5.93
CA HIS A 25 7.28 -0.85 5.80
C HIS A 25 7.96 -1.74 6.82
N CYS A 26 9.12 -2.30 6.44
CA CYS A 26 9.93 -3.18 7.27
C CYS A 26 11.37 -2.67 7.39
N GLY A 27 11.93 -2.78 8.57
CA GLY A 27 13.31 -2.35 8.88
C GLY A 27 13.39 -0.93 9.44
N ASP A 28 14.58 -0.60 9.96
CA ASP A 28 14.85 0.71 10.53
C ASP A 28 14.89 1.80 9.43
N TYR A 29 14.50 3.00 9.80
CA TYR A 29 14.53 4.17 8.93
C TYR A 29 15.02 5.40 9.71
N SER A 30 16.17 5.92 9.34
CA SER A 30 16.86 6.95 10.09
C SER A 30 16.17 8.32 10.14
N GLU A 31 15.23 8.57 9.25
CA GLU A 31 14.50 9.86 9.15
C GLU A 31 13.25 9.89 10.03
N PHE A 32 12.84 8.73 10.55
CA PHE A 32 11.73 8.62 11.49
C PHE A 32 12.21 8.00 12.80
N TYR A 33 11.90 8.66 13.90
CA TYR A 33 12.09 8.07 15.19
C TYR A 33 11.03 6.98 15.42
N ASN A 34 11.48 5.73 15.29
CA ASN A 34 10.64 4.58 15.57
C ASN A 34 11.13 3.88 16.85
N PRO A 35 10.51 4.14 18.01
CA PRO A 35 10.96 3.58 19.28
C PRO A 35 10.87 2.06 19.36
N ARG A 36 10.04 1.42 18.52
CA ARG A 36 9.87 -0.04 18.50
C ARG A 36 10.69 -0.73 17.43
N LYS A 37 11.33 0.03 16.54
CA LYS A 37 11.95 -0.46 15.31
C LYS A 37 10.95 -1.19 14.41
N GLY A 38 11.20 -1.25 13.12
CA GLY A 38 10.31 -1.87 12.13
C GLY A 38 10.67 -3.33 11.85
N SER A 39 11.06 -4.14 12.86
CA SER A 39 11.36 -5.55 12.62
C SER A 39 10.08 -6.35 12.28
N PRO A 40 10.19 -7.44 11.50
CA PRO A 40 9.05 -8.30 11.18
C PRO A 40 8.30 -8.79 12.43
N GLU A 41 9.02 -9.13 13.50
CA GLU A 41 8.44 -9.58 14.77
C GLU A 41 7.60 -8.49 15.43
N THR A 42 8.13 -7.27 15.47
CA THR A 42 7.40 -6.12 16.02
C THR A 42 6.15 -5.82 15.22
N ILE A 43 6.24 -5.92 13.90
CA ILE A 43 5.09 -5.69 13.01
C ILE A 43 4.02 -6.73 13.28
N VAL A 44 4.37 -8.03 13.30
CA VAL A 44 3.39 -9.11 13.58
C VAL A 44 2.73 -8.91 14.95
N GLN A 45 3.48 -8.53 15.98
CA GLN A 45 2.90 -8.21 17.29
C GLN A 45 1.89 -7.05 17.23
N LEU A 46 2.18 -6.02 16.42
CA LEU A 46 1.25 -4.89 16.24
C LEU A 46 -0.01 -5.34 15.48
N LEU A 47 0.13 -6.18 14.45
CA LEU A 47 -1.00 -6.75 13.73
C LEU A 47 -1.89 -7.58 14.65
N ASP A 48 -1.29 -8.41 15.52
CA ASP A 48 -2.03 -9.24 16.50
C ASP A 48 -2.84 -8.37 17.47
N ASN A 49 -2.25 -7.30 17.97
CA ASN A 49 -2.93 -6.38 18.89
C ASN A 49 -4.14 -5.69 18.26
N MET A 50 -4.20 -5.60 16.93
CA MET A 50 -5.26 -4.93 16.18
C MET A 50 -6.25 -5.90 15.52
N GLY A 51 -5.99 -7.20 15.58
CA GLY A 51 -6.77 -8.19 14.82
C GLY A 51 -6.56 -8.08 13.30
N VAL A 52 -5.43 -7.52 12.84
CA VAL A 52 -5.07 -7.45 11.42
C VAL A 52 -4.53 -8.80 10.96
N GLU A 53 -5.12 -9.36 9.91
CA GLU A 53 -4.78 -10.69 9.41
C GLU A 53 -3.37 -10.73 8.82
N CYS A 54 -3.05 -9.78 7.95
CA CYS A 54 -1.73 -9.71 7.31
C CYS A 54 -1.42 -8.29 6.82
N CYS A 55 -0.14 -8.07 6.51
CA CYS A 55 0.35 -6.83 5.96
C CYS A 55 1.28 -7.10 4.77
N ILE A 56 1.22 -6.22 3.74
CA ILE A 56 2.14 -6.24 2.61
C ILE A 56 3.17 -5.14 2.82
N LEU A 57 4.43 -5.54 2.95
CA LEU A 57 5.53 -4.67 3.40
C LEU A 57 6.51 -4.34 2.30
N SER A 58 7.09 -3.15 2.38
CA SER A 58 8.24 -2.72 1.59
C SER A 58 9.47 -2.59 2.49
N PRO A 59 10.66 -3.07 2.09
CA PRO A 59 11.88 -2.92 2.89
C PRO A 59 12.41 -1.50 2.82
N ASN A 60 12.58 -0.83 3.98
CA ASN A 60 13.05 0.54 4.05
C ASN A 60 14.42 0.77 3.39
N ILE A 61 15.36 -0.15 3.61
CA ILE A 61 16.68 -0.10 2.98
C ILE A 61 16.59 -0.22 1.45
N GLY A 62 15.56 -0.93 0.93
CA GLY A 62 15.45 -1.27 -0.49
C GLY A 62 15.23 -0.06 -1.39
N PHE A 63 14.38 0.88 -1.00
CA PHE A 63 14.15 2.07 -1.83
C PHE A 63 15.13 3.21 -1.54
N LYS A 64 15.91 3.12 -0.48
CA LYS A 64 16.86 4.17 -0.07
C LYS A 64 18.29 3.89 -0.55
N THR A 65 18.85 2.76 -0.19
CA THR A 65 20.28 2.50 -0.38
C THR A 65 20.63 1.17 -1.01
N ASP A 66 19.89 0.10 -0.72
CA ASP A 66 20.27 -1.27 -1.12
C ASP A 66 19.03 -2.13 -1.35
N HIS A 67 18.53 -2.11 -2.59
CA HIS A 67 17.35 -2.88 -2.97
C HIS A 67 17.59 -4.40 -2.93
N VAL A 68 18.80 -4.87 -3.24
CA VAL A 68 19.14 -6.30 -3.22
C VAL A 68 19.03 -6.84 -1.79
N ARG A 69 19.67 -6.16 -0.85
CA ARG A 69 19.60 -6.52 0.57
C ARG A 69 18.18 -6.36 1.11
N GLY A 70 17.48 -5.29 0.72
CA GLY A 70 16.09 -5.07 1.11
C GLY A 70 15.16 -6.19 0.69
N ASN A 71 15.23 -6.61 -0.58
CA ASN A 71 14.42 -7.70 -1.10
C ASN A 71 14.76 -9.06 -0.46
N LEU A 72 16.05 -9.30 -0.16
CA LEU A 72 16.45 -10.48 0.58
C LEU A 72 15.87 -10.51 2.01
N MET A 73 15.93 -9.39 2.73
CA MET A 73 15.31 -9.25 4.05
C MET A 73 13.80 -9.48 4.00
N MET A 74 13.13 -9.01 2.96
CA MET A 74 11.69 -9.27 2.77
C MET A 74 11.41 -10.75 2.49
N ALA A 75 12.25 -11.43 1.70
CA ALA A 75 12.11 -12.86 1.47
C ALA A 75 12.25 -13.67 2.77
N GLU A 76 13.19 -13.28 3.64
CA GLU A 76 13.36 -13.87 4.97
C GLU A 76 12.13 -13.62 5.88
N ALA A 77 11.61 -12.39 5.88
CA ALA A 77 10.42 -12.03 6.66
C ALA A 77 9.17 -12.81 6.21
N VAL A 78 8.95 -12.90 4.91
CA VAL A 78 7.87 -13.67 4.30
C VAL A 78 7.97 -15.16 4.67
N ALA A 79 9.16 -15.73 4.58
CA ALA A 79 9.41 -17.13 4.93
C ALA A 79 9.20 -17.39 6.43
N LYS A 80 9.54 -16.43 7.30
CA LYS A 80 9.40 -16.54 8.74
C LYS A 80 7.96 -16.40 9.22
N PHE A 81 7.16 -15.58 8.56
CA PHE A 81 5.78 -15.28 8.94
C PHE A 81 4.80 -15.53 7.78
N PRO A 82 4.68 -16.79 7.29
CA PRO A 82 3.83 -17.10 6.15
C PRO A 82 2.36 -16.78 6.44
N GLY A 83 1.69 -16.12 5.49
CA GLY A 83 0.30 -15.68 5.65
C GLY A 83 0.09 -14.45 6.54
N ARG A 84 1.13 -13.99 7.25
CA ARG A 84 1.07 -12.78 8.09
C ARG A 84 1.83 -11.62 7.46
N ILE A 85 2.96 -11.89 6.84
CA ILE A 85 3.77 -10.93 6.11
C ILE A 85 3.83 -11.35 4.65
N TYR A 86 3.48 -10.42 3.79
CA TYR A 86 3.75 -10.44 2.35
C TYR A 86 4.73 -9.31 2.02
N GLY A 87 5.38 -9.39 0.86
CA GLY A 87 6.39 -8.41 0.43
C GLY A 87 6.07 -7.75 -0.89
N TYR A 88 6.53 -6.52 -1.05
CA TYR A 88 6.77 -5.90 -2.35
C TYR A 88 8.22 -6.06 -2.74
N ILE A 89 8.49 -6.32 -4.02
CA ILE A 89 9.83 -6.23 -4.61
C ILE A 89 10.17 -4.75 -4.73
N CYS A 90 11.09 -4.28 -3.92
CA CYS A 90 11.50 -2.88 -3.94
C CYS A 90 12.51 -2.64 -5.04
N LEU A 91 12.26 -1.64 -5.90
CA LEU A 91 13.13 -1.28 -7.00
C LEU A 91 13.49 0.22 -6.91
N ASN A 92 14.73 0.53 -7.27
CA ASN A 92 15.22 1.88 -7.34
C ASN A 92 15.86 2.17 -8.71
N PRO A 93 15.19 2.91 -9.60
CA PRO A 93 15.66 3.14 -10.97
C PRO A 93 16.94 3.98 -11.06
N ILE A 94 17.39 4.60 -9.96
CA ILE A 94 18.67 5.35 -9.93
C ILE A 94 19.87 4.39 -9.91
N TYR A 95 19.76 3.30 -9.19
CA TYR A 95 20.87 2.37 -8.89
C TYR A 95 20.79 1.03 -9.63
N MET A 96 19.70 0.79 -10.35
CA MET A 96 19.49 -0.49 -11.00
C MET A 96 19.73 -0.41 -12.51
N GLU A 97 20.69 -1.17 -12.98
CA GLU A 97 20.92 -1.39 -14.42
C GLU A 97 19.94 -2.42 -15.00
N ASP A 98 19.56 -3.45 -14.23
CA ASP A 98 18.62 -4.49 -14.63
C ASP A 98 17.54 -4.77 -13.58
N MET A 99 16.46 -3.98 -13.60
CA MET A 99 15.31 -4.16 -12.70
C MET A 99 14.56 -5.47 -12.99
N VAL A 100 14.55 -5.93 -14.24
CA VAL A 100 13.84 -7.17 -14.62
C VAL A 100 14.51 -8.39 -14.00
N SER A 101 15.86 -8.43 -13.94
CA SER A 101 16.55 -9.54 -13.29
C SER A 101 16.23 -9.61 -11.80
N GLU A 102 16.07 -8.47 -11.15
CA GLU A 102 15.69 -8.42 -9.73
C GLU A 102 14.24 -8.90 -9.52
N ILE A 103 13.30 -8.49 -10.38
CA ILE A 103 11.91 -8.99 -10.33
C ILE A 103 11.88 -10.51 -10.45
N LYS A 104 12.61 -11.09 -11.40
CA LYS A 104 12.64 -12.54 -11.69
C LYS A 104 13.11 -13.39 -10.50
N LYS A 105 13.91 -12.83 -9.59
CA LYS A 105 14.35 -13.55 -8.39
C LYS A 105 13.18 -13.89 -7.43
N TYR A 106 12.15 -13.06 -7.41
CA TYR A 106 11.08 -13.15 -6.42
C TYR A 106 9.69 -13.36 -7.00
N GLU A 107 9.47 -13.17 -8.31
CA GLU A 107 8.14 -13.21 -8.93
C GLU A 107 7.37 -14.53 -8.74
N ASN A 108 8.09 -15.64 -8.59
CA ASN A 108 7.49 -16.95 -8.36
C ASN A 108 7.32 -17.30 -6.87
N ASN A 109 7.75 -16.42 -5.97
CA ASN A 109 7.51 -16.59 -4.54
C ASN A 109 6.10 -16.06 -4.20
N PRO A 110 5.15 -16.91 -3.77
CA PRO A 110 3.76 -16.51 -3.50
C PRO A 110 3.63 -15.48 -2.38
N GLY A 111 4.67 -15.30 -1.59
CA GLY A 111 4.74 -14.27 -0.55
C GLY A 111 5.02 -12.86 -1.07
N PHE A 112 5.46 -12.71 -2.32
CA PHE A 112 5.59 -11.39 -2.93
C PHE A 112 4.33 -11.05 -3.75
N LYS A 113 3.78 -9.85 -3.53
CA LYS A 113 2.48 -9.45 -4.09
C LYS A 113 2.55 -8.33 -5.13
N GLY A 114 3.74 -7.82 -5.41
CA GLY A 114 3.93 -6.76 -6.38
C GLY A 114 5.28 -6.07 -6.25
N ILE A 115 5.37 -4.91 -6.87
CA ILE A 115 6.58 -4.07 -6.93
C ILE A 115 6.32 -2.77 -6.18
N LYS A 116 7.33 -2.23 -5.50
CA LYS A 116 7.28 -0.88 -4.87
C LYS A 116 8.31 0.05 -5.48
N PHE A 117 7.85 1.26 -5.82
CA PHE A 117 8.70 2.41 -6.15
C PHE A 117 8.44 3.57 -5.20
N HIS A 118 9.47 4.38 -4.95
CA HIS A 118 9.39 5.53 -4.05
C HIS A 118 9.96 6.79 -4.70
N ILE A 119 9.13 7.50 -5.48
CA ILE A 119 9.55 8.65 -6.28
C ILE A 119 10.21 9.77 -5.45
N SER A 120 9.73 10.06 -4.26
CA SER A 120 10.27 11.14 -3.41
C SER A 120 11.71 10.88 -2.99
N ILE A 121 12.09 9.61 -2.82
CA ILE A 121 13.47 9.20 -2.50
C ILE A 121 14.28 9.04 -3.77
N ASN A 122 13.75 8.36 -4.77
CA ASN A 122 14.45 8.08 -6.03
C ASN A 122 14.67 9.34 -6.90
N LYS A 123 13.91 10.43 -6.65
CA LYS A 123 13.95 11.67 -7.42
C LYS A 123 13.75 11.46 -8.94
N THR A 124 13.05 10.40 -9.31
CA THR A 124 12.80 10.00 -10.69
C THR A 124 11.32 10.18 -11.01
N PRO A 125 10.92 11.14 -11.84
CA PRO A 125 9.51 11.35 -12.20
C PRO A 125 8.88 10.12 -12.87
N PHE A 126 7.58 9.89 -12.69
CA PHE A 126 6.86 8.72 -13.23
C PHE A 126 6.92 8.60 -14.76
N ILE A 127 7.10 9.73 -15.46
CA ILE A 127 7.26 9.78 -16.91
C ILE A 127 8.68 9.39 -17.39
N SER A 128 9.61 9.13 -16.47
CA SER A 128 10.98 8.77 -16.83
C SER A 128 11.04 7.41 -17.52
N PRO A 129 11.77 7.29 -18.64
CA PRO A 129 11.96 6.02 -19.33
C PRO A 129 12.69 4.98 -18.46
N LYS A 130 13.30 5.39 -17.36
CA LYS A 130 13.94 4.45 -16.42
C LYS A 130 12.98 3.42 -15.82
N TYR A 131 11.68 3.70 -15.78
CA TYR A 131 10.68 2.73 -15.33
C TYR A 131 10.25 1.73 -16.41
N GLU A 132 10.44 2.05 -17.69
CA GLU A 132 9.90 1.28 -18.80
C GLU A 132 10.25 -0.21 -18.74
N PRO A 133 11.50 -0.66 -18.50
CA PRO A 133 11.79 -2.08 -18.45
C PRO A 133 10.98 -2.83 -17.39
N ALA A 134 10.83 -2.23 -16.20
CA ALA A 134 10.03 -2.83 -15.13
C ALA A 134 8.53 -2.78 -15.43
N PHE A 135 8.03 -1.69 -16.03
CA PHE A 135 6.62 -1.56 -16.39
C PHE A 135 6.23 -2.50 -17.55
N GLU A 136 7.07 -2.64 -18.56
CA GLU A 136 6.83 -3.58 -19.67
C GLU A 136 6.75 -5.01 -19.15
N TYR A 137 7.72 -5.41 -18.32
CA TYR A 137 7.71 -6.73 -17.71
C TYR A 137 6.51 -6.95 -16.77
N ALA A 138 6.22 -6.00 -15.90
CA ALA A 138 5.09 -6.06 -15.01
C ALA A 138 3.75 -6.10 -15.76
N ASN A 139 3.65 -5.39 -16.89
CA ASN A 139 2.47 -5.42 -17.76
C ASN A 139 2.28 -6.77 -18.46
N GLU A 140 3.35 -7.41 -18.92
CA GLU A 140 3.31 -8.77 -19.47
C GLU A 140 2.79 -9.78 -18.44
N LYS A 141 3.22 -9.64 -17.18
CA LYS A 141 2.87 -10.55 -16.07
C LYS A 141 1.59 -10.19 -15.32
N GLY A 142 0.97 -9.04 -15.60
CA GLY A 142 -0.20 -8.57 -14.87
C GLY A 142 0.06 -8.25 -13.40
N MET A 143 1.26 -7.75 -13.08
CA MET A 143 1.69 -7.49 -11.70
C MET A 143 1.04 -6.25 -11.10
N THR A 144 1.02 -6.19 -9.77
CA THR A 144 0.64 -4.99 -9.03
C THR A 144 1.86 -4.12 -8.77
N ILE A 145 1.70 -2.78 -8.87
CA ILE A 145 2.77 -1.83 -8.54
C ILE A 145 2.23 -0.80 -7.56
N LEU A 146 2.82 -0.74 -6.37
CA LEU A 146 2.59 0.32 -5.39
C LEU A 146 3.56 1.48 -5.64
N MET A 147 3.02 2.65 -5.98
CA MET A 147 3.77 3.86 -6.25
C MET A 147 3.60 4.85 -5.10
N HIS A 148 4.70 5.30 -4.49
CA HIS A 148 4.62 6.40 -3.54
C HIS A 148 4.18 7.67 -4.27
N THR A 149 3.00 8.17 -3.96
CA THR A 149 2.49 9.48 -4.40
C THR A 149 2.27 10.37 -3.19
N TYR A 150 2.27 11.68 -3.38
CA TYR A 150 1.95 12.62 -2.33
C TYR A 150 1.23 13.83 -2.93
N GLY A 151 -0.08 13.89 -2.73
CA GLY A 151 -0.96 14.91 -3.31
C GLY A 151 -1.62 14.49 -4.63
N ALA A 152 -2.74 15.13 -4.94
CA ALA A 152 -3.56 14.82 -6.11
C ALA A 152 -2.81 14.98 -7.44
N ASP A 153 -1.87 15.91 -7.52
CA ASP A 153 -1.04 16.12 -8.73
C ASP A 153 -0.06 14.98 -8.97
N ALA A 154 0.59 14.49 -7.91
CA ALA A 154 1.48 13.33 -8.00
C ALA A 154 0.71 12.08 -8.40
N LEU A 155 -0.47 11.86 -7.82
CA LEU A 155 -1.38 10.78 -8.20
C LEU A 155 -1.79 10.90 -9.68
N ALA A 156 -2.21 12.08 -10.12
CA ALA A 156 -2.61 12.32 -11.51
C ALA A 156 -1.47 12.11 -12.52
N SER A 157 -0.23 12.38 -12.12
CA SER A 157 0.94 12.18 -12.99
C SER A 157 1.22 10.72 -13.31
N LEU A 158 0.63 9.77 -12.58
CA LEU A 158 0.71 8.33 -12.83
C LEU A 158 -0.30 7.85 -13.89
N ALA A 159 -1.32 8.65 -14.19
CA ALA A 159 -2.38 8.28 -15.13
C ALA A 159 -1.89 7.86 -16.53
N PRO A 160 -0.92 8.55 -17.17
CA PRO A 160 -0.40 8.12 -18.46
C PRO A 160 0.24 6.72 -18.45
N ALA A 161 0.91 6.34 -17.36
CA ALA A 161 1.45 5.00 -17.20
C ALA A 161 0.33 3.95 -17.11
N ALA A 162 -0.73 4.24 -16.34
CA ALA A 162 -1.89 3.36 -16.24
C ALA A 162 -2.65 3.24 -17.58
N ASP A 163 -2.64 4.27 -18.40
CA ASP A 163 -3.21 4.27 -19.74
C ASP A 163 -2.38 3.44 -20.74
N LYS A 164 -1.05 3.49 -20.63
CA LYS A 164 -0.12 2.72 -21.48
C LYS A 164 -0.08 1.23 -21.08
N TYR A 165 -0.04 0.93 -19.78
CA TYR A 165 0.21 -0.41 -19.24
C TYR A 165 -1.06 -0.99 -18.58
N LYS A 166 -2.01 -1.43 -19.40
CA LYS A 166 -3.36 -1.82 -18.97
C LYS A 166 -3.44 -3.05 -18.06
N ASN A 167 -2.45 -3.95 -18.11
CA ASN A 167 -2.44 -5.15 -17.28
C ASN A 167 -1.80 -4.91 -15.91
N ILE A 168 -1.04 -3.84 -15.71
CA ILE A 168 -0.53 -3.46 -14.40
C ILE A 168 -1.68 -2.94 -13.54
N LYS A 169 -1.73 -3.37 -12.29
CA LYS A 169 -2.61 -2.80 -11.27
C LYS A 169 -1.82 -1.77 -10.48
N PHE A 170 -2.02 -0.49 -10.79
CA PHE A 170 -1.35 0.60 -10.11
C PHE A 170 -2.07 0.96 -8.82
N ILE A 171 -1.32 1.07 -7.73
CA ILE A 171 -1.79 1.61 -6.45
C ILE A 171 -1.05 2.92 -6.22
N ALA A 172 -1.80 4.03 -6.18
CA ALA A 172 -1.27 5.32 -5.78
C ALA A 172 -1.41 5.45 -4.26
N ALA A 173 -0.27 5.56 -3.57
CA ALA A 173 -0.24 5.66 -2.12
C ALA A 173 -0.74 7.04 -1.62
N HIS A 174 -1.19 7.07 -0.36
CA HIS A 174 -1.51 8.31 0.35
C HIS A 174 -2.59 9.17 -0.31
N SER A 175 -3.68 8.55 -0.75
CA SER A 175 -4.73 9.20 -1.55
C SER A 175 -5.45 10.36 -0.87
N GLU A 176 -5.42 10.41 0.45
CA GLU A 176 -6.05 11.50 1.22
C GLU A 176 -5.20 12.78 1.25
N VAL A 177 -3.94 12.73 0.84
CA VAL A 177 -3.17 13.94 0.56
C VAL A 177 -3.72 14.59 -0.71
N GLY A 178 -4.13 15.83 -0.62
CA GLY A 178 -4.81 16.54 -1.73
C GLY A 178 -6.31 16.27 -1.80
N ILE A 179 -6.90 15.77 -0.69
CA ILE A 179 -8.36 15.51 -0.60
C ILE A 179 -9.21 16.78 -0.77
N GLU A 180 -8.62 17.95 -0.70
CA GLU A 180 -9.26 19.23 -1.06
C GLU A 180 -9.60 19.34 -2.56
N THR A 181 -9.07 18.44 -3.38
CA THR A 181 -9.41 18.32 -4.81
C THR A 181 -9.87 16.89 -5.16
N PRO A 182 -10.95 16.39 -4.50
CA PRO A 182 -11.35 14.99 -4.62
C PRO A 182 -11.84 14.62 -6.01
N GLU A 183 -12.36 15.59 -6.79
CA GLU A 183 -12.75 15.39 -8.18
C GLU A 183 -11.56 15.02 -9.06
N LYS A 184 -10.39 15.58 -8.80
CA LYS A 184 -9.16 15.26 -9.52
C LYS A 184 -8.71 13.84 -9.24
N ILE A 185 -8.77 13.41 -7.99
CA ILE A 185 -8.47 12.03 -7.59
C ILE A 185 -9.46 11.08 -8.27
N ALA A 186 -10.76 11.37 -8.16
CA ALA A 186 -11.82 10.56 -8.74
C ALA A 186 -11.72 10.44 -10.28
N ALA A 187 -11.41 11.53 -10.96
CA ALA A 187 -11.24 11.55 -12.42
C ALA A 187 -10.13 10.58 -12.88
N VAL A 188 -9.09 10.42 -12.10
CA VAL A 188 -8.01 9.47 -12.41
C VAL A 188 -8.42 8.03 -12.07
N VAL A 189 -8.93 7.82 -10.86
CA VAL A 189 -9.18 6.49 -10.31
C VAL A 189 -10.39 5.82 -10.97
N ASN A 190 -11.52 6.53 -11.07
CA ASN A 190 -12.77 5.94 -11.52
C ASN A 190 -12.80 5.64 -13.04
N SER A 191 -12.00 6.37 -13.82
CA SER A 191 -11.93 6.18 -15.28
C SER A 191 -11.01 5.04 -15.73
N ARG A 192 -10.34 4.33 -14.80
CA ARG A 192 -9.35 3.29 -15.12
C ARG A 192 -9.56 2.05 -14.28
N ASP A 193 -9.82 0.89 -14.88
CA ASP A 193 -10.05 -0.37 -14.15
C ASP A 193 -8.81 -0.87 -13.40
N ASN A 194 -7.63 -0.44 -13.83
CA ASN A 194 -6.34 -0.85 -13.29
C ASN A 194 -5.71 0.16 -12.32
N PHE A 195 -6.48 1.11 -11.80
CA PHE A 195 -5.98 2.13 -10.89
C PHE A 195 -6.68 2.08 -9.54
N TYR A 196 -5.89 1.99 -8.48
CA TYR A 196 -6.29 1.87 -7.07
C TYR A 196 -5.61 2.96 -6.24
N VAL A 197 -6.11 3.18 -5.04
CA VAL A 197 -5.54 4.10 -4.05
C VAL A 197 -5.51 3.46 -2.67
N ASP A 198 -4.68 3.96 -1.76
CA ASP A 198 -4.68 3.52 -0.38
C ASP A 198 -4.85 4.68 0.62
N THR A 199 -5.13 4.31 1.86
CA THR A 199 -5.37 5.23 2.99
C THR A 199 -4.15 5.40 3.89
N ALA A 200 -2.97 4.96 3.47
CA ALA A 200 -1.75 5.02 4.25
C ALA A 200 -1.32 6.47 4.49
N LEU A 201 -1.71 7.05 5.63
CA LEU A 201 -1.39 8.43 5.97
C LEU A 201 -1.63 8.71 7.46
N ALA A 202 -0.67 9.38 8.11
CA ALA A 202 -0.80 9.80 9.50
C ALA A 202 -1.41 11.20 9.71
N GLY A 203 -1.42 12.03 8.69
CA GLY A 203 -1.80 13.45 8.79
C GLY A 203 -3.12 13.81 8.09
N ALA A 204 -4.04 12.85 7.94
CA ALA A 204 -5.31 13.11 7.28
C ALA A 204 -6.26 13.96 8.14
N SER A 205 -7.00 14.84 7.48
CA SER A 205 -8.01 15.67 8.10
C SER A 205 -9.25 14.86 8.50
N GLU A 206 -10.00 15.37 9.45
CA GLU A 206 -11.33 14.84 9.81
C GLU A 206 -12.24 14.90 8.58
N GLY A 207 -13.04 13.85 8.37
CA GLY A 207 -13.92 13.75 7.20
C GLY A 207 -13.24 13.37 5.88
N SER A 208 -11.93 13.05 5.90
CA SER A 208 -11.20 12.69 4.68
C SER A 208 -11.62 11.35 4.10
N ILE A 209 -11.95 10.36 4.93
CA ILE A 209 -12.45 9.05 4.49
C ILE A 209 -13.84 9.19 3.85
N GLU A 210 -14.74 9.93 4.49
CA GLU A 210 -16.08 10.23 3.97
C GLU A 210 -16.00 10.93 2.61
N THR A 211 -15.10 11.91 2.51
CA THR A 211 -14.87 12.63 1.25
C THR A 211 -14.32 11.70 0.19
N LEU A 212 -13.32 10.89 0.52
CA LEU A 212 -12.74 9.93 -0.44
C LEU A 212 -13.81 8.97 -0.97
N VAL A 213 -14.61 8.37 -0.09
CA VAL A 213 -15.67 7.42 -0.44
C VAL A 213 -16.79 8.08 -1.26
N LYS A 214 -17.09 9.36 -1.00
CA LYS A 214 -18.11 10.11 -1.76
C LYS A 214 -17.73 10.27 -3.24
N TYR A 215 -16.45 10.41 -3.56
CA TYR A 215 -15.98 10.72 -4.91
C TYR A 215 -15.34 9.54 -5.63
N VAL A 216 -14.64 8.67 -4.91
CA VAL A 216 -13.90 7.53 -5.46
C VAL A 216 -14.68 6.23 -5.22
N ASP A 217 -14.73 5.37 -6.24
CA ASP A 217 -15.29 4.02 -6.10
C ASP A 217 -14.61 3.28 -4.95
N HIS A 218 -15.36 3.00 -3.89
CA HIS A 218 -14.85 2.35 -2.68
C HIS A 218 -14.19 0.99 -2.94
N LYS A 219 -14.54 0.32 -4.05
CA LYS A 219 -13.92 -0.95 -4.45
C LYS A 219 -12.48 -0.82 -4.93
N LYS A 220 -12.02 0.42 -5.11
CA LYS A 220 -10.65 0.78 -5.52
C LYS A 220 -9.83 1.39 -4.39
N ILE A 221 -10.40 1.51 -3.20
CA ILE A 221 -9.72 2.04 -2.01
C ILE A 221 -9.22 0.87 -1.17
N LEU A 222 -7.93 0.89 -0.83
CA LEU A 222 -7.26 -0.13 -0.02
C LEU A 222 -6.92 0.45 1.36
N TYR A 223 -7.09 -0.37 2.39
CA TYR A 223 -6.54 -0.05 3.70
C TYR A 223 -5.02 -0.13 3.67
N GLY A 224 -4.35 0.90 4.15
CA GLY A 224 -2.92 0.97 4.35
C GLY A 224 -2.60 1.79 5.59
N THR A 225 -1.54 1.45 6.32
CA THR A 225 -1.20 2.13 7.58
C THR A 225 0.10 2.90 7.55
N ASP A 226 0.99 2.59 6.62
CA ASP A 226 2.37 3.06 6.66
C ASP A 226 3.14 2.58 7.93
N ILE A 227 2.67 1.45 8.53
CA ILE A 227 3.45 0.76 9.59
C ILE A 227 4.86 0.46 9.03
N ALA A 228 5.95 0.63 9.68
CA ALA A 228 6.17 1.00 11.08
C ALA A 228 6.48 2.50 11.27
N PHE A 229 6.24 3.36 10.28
CA PHE A 229 6.51 4.80 10.42
C PHE A 229 5.50 5.45 11.35
N TYR A 230 4.23 5.10 11.19
CA TYR A 230 3.12 5.67 11.93
C TYR A 230 2.41 4.62 12.77
N SER A 231 1.61 5.08 13.72
CA SER A 231 0.77 4.19 14.51
C SER A 231 -0.35 3.62 13.64
N PRO A 232 -0.39 2.29 13.43
CA PRO A 232 -1.44 1.67 12.62
C PRO A 232 -2.84 1.84 13.23
N ASN A 233 -2.93 2.01 14.55
CA ASN A 233 -4.20 2.26 15.25
C ASN A 233 -4.90 3.53 14.74
N PHE A 234 -4.13 4.55 14.36
CA PHE A 234 -4.69 5.80 13.86
C PHE A 234 -5.45 5.60 12.55
N THR A 235 -4.83 4.98 11.55
CA THR A 235 -5.47 4.73 10.25
C THR A 235 -6.64 3.75 10.38
N PHE A 236 -6.48 2.70 11.18
CA PHE A 236 -7.56 1.75 11.48
C PHE A 236 -8.76 2.45 12.11
N GLY A 237 -8.52 3.25 13.17
CA GLY A 237 -9.58 3.97 13.86
C GLY A 237 -10.34 4.93 12.95
N ARG A 238 -9.65 5.67 12.07
CA ARG A 238 -10.30 6.59 11.13
C ARG A 238 -11.30 5.89 10.22
N ILE A 239 -10.95 4.72 9.67
CA ILE A 239 -11.86 3.96 8.80
C ILE A 239 -13.02 3.38 9.60
N CYS A 240 -12.73 2.77 10.75
CA CYS A 240 -13.77 2.14 11.57
C CYS A 240 -14.79 3.14 12.12
N MET A 241 -14.34 4.36 12.44
CA MET A 241 -15.17 5.42 13.03
C MET A 241 -15.78 6.37 11.99
N ALA A 242 -15.39 6.29 10.73
CA ALA A 242 -15.95 7.11 9.65
C ALA A 242 -17.48 6.93 9.53
N ASP A 243 -18.19 8.01 9.20
CA ASP A 243 -19.64 7.99 8.97
C ASP A 243 -19.97 7.52 7.55
N ILE A 244 -19.69 6.24 7.31
CA ILE A 244 -19.97 5.52 6.06
C ILE A 244 -20.57 4.14 6.37
N ASP A 245 -21.20 3.53 5.38
CA ASP A 245 -21.78 2.19 5.53
C ASP A 245 -20.72 1.14 5.91
N ASP A 246 -21.08 0.23 6.82
CA ASP A 246 -20.18 -0.85 7.25
C ASP A 246 -19.73 -1.76 6.10
N GLU A 247 -20.56 -1.99 5.07
CA GLU A 247 -20.16 -2.75 3.87
C GLU A 247 -19.01 -2.06 3.10
N ILE A 248 -19.00 -0.74 3.06
CA ILE A 248 -17.90 0.04 2.48
C ILE A 248 -16.64 -0.09 3.34
N LYS A 249 -16.78 -0.03 4.68
CA LYS A 249 -15.66 -0.27 5.59
C LYS A 249 -15.04 -1.65 5.39
N LEU A 250 -15.86 -2.69 5.24
CA LEU A 250 -15.40 -4.07 4.97
C LEU A 250 -14.65 -4.19 3.64
N ASP A 251 -15.11 -3.49 2.61
CA ASP A 251 -14.42 -3.46 1.32
C ASP A 251 -13.03 -2.81 1.47
N ILE A 252 -12.96 -1.66 2.12
CA ILE A 252 -11.70 -0.92 2.32
C ILE A 252 -10.74 -1.71 3.23
N LEU A 253 -11.23 -2.21 4.39
CA LEU A 253 -10.40 -2.88 5.39
C LEU A 253 -9.75 -4.17 4.90
N GLY A 254 -10.38 -4.89 3.95
CA GLY A 254 -9.77 -6.16 3.53
C GLY A 254 -10.25 -6.75 2.22
N ARG A 255 -11.54 -6.67 1.89
CA ARG A 255 -12.09 -7.36 0.71
C ARG A 255 -11.45 -6.90 -0.60
N ASN A 256 -11.14 -5.61 -0.72
CA ASN A 256 -10.48 -5.05 -1.91
C ASN A 256 -9.05 -5.58 -2.04
N ALA A 257 -8.28 -5.58 -0.95
CA ALA A 257 -6.92 -6.12 -0.94
C ALA A 257 -6.93 -7.64 -1.19
N ALA A 258 -7.84 -8.40 -0.55
CA ALA A 258 -7.97 -9.83 -0.79
C ALA A 258 -8.21 -10.15 -2.26
N ARG A 259 -9.10 -9.42 -2.92
CA ARG A 259 -9.40 -9.56 -4.34
C ARG A 259 -8.21 -9.16 -5.23
N LEU A 260 -7.57 -8.02 -4.93
CA LEU A 260 -6.48 -7.48 -5.74
C LEU A 260 -5.24 -8.37 -5.72
N PHE A 261 -4.87 -8.88 -4.53
CA PHE A 261 -3.66 -9.66 -4.30
C PHE A 261 -3.87 -11.17 -4.30
N ASN A 262 -5.10 -11.62 -4.44
CA ASN A 262 -5.49 -13.03 -4.40
C ASN A 262 -4.96 -13.73 -3.12
N ILE A 263 -5.37 -13.22 -1.97
CA ILE A 263 -5.01 -13.72 -0.62
C ILE A 263 -6.23 -13.92 0.26
#